data_6c880762954a1ad4a8c8bfb8ace0fff2
#
_entry.id   6c880762954a1ad4a8c8bfb8ace0fff2
#
_cell.length_a   1.000
_cell.length_b   1.000
_cell.length_c   1.000
_cell.angle_alpha   90.00
_cell.angle_beta   90.00
_cell.angle_gamma   90.00
#
_symmetry.space_group_name_H-M   'P 1'
#
loop_
_entity.id
_entity.type
_entity.pdbx_description
1 polymer ?
#
loop_
_entity_poly.entity_id
_entity_poly.type
_entity_poly.pdbx_seq_one_letter_code
_entity_poly.pdbx_strand_id
1 'polypeptide(L)'
;RETLIDGLNSEERRVLLEHGTEAAFCGVFLDNKLEGVYTCRLCGLPLFRSSAKFDSGTGWPSFFRPYDDTHVKTIRDTSYGMIRTEIVCARCDSHLGHVFPDGPPPTGDRHCLNSVSLGFTEHGARLPDPLQRGAEALPAA
;
A
#
# COMPACT_ATOMS: atom_id res chain seq x y z
N ARG A 1 -2.55 -1.79 17.97
CA ARG A 1 -2.39 -2.69 16.83
C ARG A 1 -3.29 -3.93 16.93
N GLU A 2 -3.34 -4.57 18.09
CA GLU A 2 -4.17 -5.78 18.27
C GLU A 2 -5.66 -5.53 18.01
N THR A 3 -6.18 -4.40 18.45
CA THR A 3 -7.58 -4.01 18.19
C THR A 3 -7.85 -3.90 16.69
N LEU A 4 -6.89 -3.41 15.92
CA LEU A 4 -7.02 -3.28 14.47
C LEU A 4 -6.92 -4.64 13.78
N ILE A 5 -6.08 -5.53 14.28
CA ILE A 5 -5.91 -6.89 13.75
C ILE A 5 -7.21 -7.68 13.86
N ASP A 6 -7.96 -7.52 14.94
CA ASP A 6 -9.23 -8.22 15.15
C ASP A 6 -10.27 -7.91 14.07
N GLY A 7 -10.16 -6.76 13.40
CA GLY A 7 -11.05 -6.38 12.30
C GLY A 7 -10.70 -6.98 10.94
N LEU A 8 -9.59 -7.73 10.83
CA LEU A 8 -9.15 -8.29 9.57
C LEU A 8 -9.80 -9.65 9.28
N ASN A 9 -10.13 -9.90 8.00
CA ASN A 9 -10.53 -11.24 7.56
C ASN A 9 -9.29 -12.12 7.33
N SER A 10 -9.48 -13.39 6.96
CA SER A 10 -8.37 -14.34 6.81
C SER A 10 -7.41 -13.96 5.67
N GLU A 11 -7.91 -13.44 4.56
CA GLU A 11 -7.07 -13.00 3.43
C GLU A 11 -6.23 -11.77 3.82
N GLU A 12 -6.84 -10.81 4.51
CA GLU A 12 -6.13 -9.62 4.99
C GLU A 12 -5.04 -10.00 6.00
N ARG A 13 -5.33 -10.95 6.92
CA ARG A 13 -4.34 -11.45 7.88
C ARG A 13 -3.18 -12.12 7.16
N ARG A 14 -3.46 -12.96 6.17
CA ARG A 14 -2.43 -13.67 5.41
C ARG A 14 -1.47 -12.71 4.72
N VAL A 15 -1.99 -11.66 4.09
CA VAL A 15 -1.15 -10.68 3.36
C VAL A 15 -0.46 -9.70 4.30
N LEU A 16 -1.20 -9.04 5.19
CA LEU A 16 -0.66 -7.98 6.04
C LEU A 16 0.27 -8.48 7.13
N LEU A 17 -0.06 -9.61 7.76
CA LEU A 17 0.65 -10.11 8.94
C LEU A 17 1.59 -11.26 8.64
N GLU A 18 1.28 -12.09 7.66
CA GLU A 18 2.06 -13.28 7.33
C GLU A 18 2.86 -13.12 6.03
N HIS A 19 2.96 -11.88 5.50
CA HIS A 19 3.75 -11.53 4.31
C HIS A 19 3.33 -12.30 3.06
N GLY A 20 2.03 -12.63 2.95
CA GLY A 20 1.48 -13.28 1.77
C GLY A 20 1.35 -12.33 0.60
N THR A 21 1.04 -12.87 -0.58
CA THR A 21 0.83 -12.09 -1.80
C THR A 21 -0.55 -12.45 -2.37
N GLU A 22 -1.34 -11.43 -2.73
CA GLU A 22 -2.62 -11.68 -3.41
C GLU A 22 -2.39 -12.18 -4.83
N ALA A 23 -3.39 -12.85 -5.40
CA ALA A 23 -3.32 -13.31 -6.79
C ALA A 23 -3.29 -12.11 -7.75
N ALA A 24 -2.45 -12.19 -8.80
CA ALA A 24 -2.37 -11.16 -9.82
C ALA A 24 -3.74 -10.95 -10.48
N PHE A 25 -4.07 -9.70 -10.83
CA PHE A 25 -5.31 -9.28 -11.48
C PHE A 25 -6.58 -9.49 -10.64
N CYS A 26 -6.46 -9.86 -9.37
CA CYS A 26 -7.61 -10.09 -8.46
C CYS A 26 -7.82 -8.96 -7.45
N GLY A 27 -6.92 -7.98 -7.38
CA GLY A 27 -7.00 -6.88 -6.41
C GLY A 27 -8.05 -5.84 -6.79
N VAL A 28 -8.80 -5.38 -5.79
CA VAL A 28 -9.91 -4.43 -6.00
C VAL A 28 -9.44 -3.05 -6.48
N PHE A 29 -8.17 -2.70 -6.24
CA PHE A 29 -7.63 -1.39 -6.63
C PHE A 29 -6.79 -1.42 -7.91
N LEU A 30 -6.69 -2.56 -8.58
CA LEU A 30 -5.87 -2.67 -9.80
C LEU A 30 -6.29 -1.62 -10.84
N ASP A 31 -7.58 -1.51 -11.11
CA ASP A 31 -8.14 -0.62 -12.12
C ASP A 31 -8.76 0.65 -11.54
N ASN A 32 -8.54 0.95 -10.27
CA ASN A 32 -9.09 2.16 -9.65
C ASN A 32 -8.42 3.40 -10.24
N LYS A 33 -9.20 4.29 -10.83
CA LYS A 33 -8.75 5.54 -11.47
C LYS A 33 -9.21 6.80 -10.72
N LEU A 34 -9.89 6.65 -9.59
CA LEU A 34 -10.36 7.79 -8.80
C LEU A 34 -9.18 8.55 -8.20
N GLU A 35 -9.34 9.86 -8.04
CA GLU A 35 -8.33 10.69 -7.38
C GLU A 35 -8.44 10.57 -5.88
N GLY A 36 -7.31 10.35 -5.22
CA GLY A 36 -7.27 10.23 -3.77
C GLY A 36 -5.95 9.65 -3.28
N VAL A 37 -6.01 9.05 -2.10
CA VAL A 37 -4.84 8.51 -1.42
C VAL A 37 -5.11 7.06 -1.02
N TYR A 38 -4.14 6.21 -1.29
CA TYR A 38 -4.15 4.82 -0.82
C TYR A 38 -3.49 4.77 0.56
N THR A 39 -4.17 4.13 1.49
CA THR A 39 -3.78 4.10 2.91
C THR A 39 -3.47 2.67 3.33
N CYS A 40 -2.77 2.51 4.46
CA CYS A 40 -2.57 1.20 5.07
C CYS A 40 -3.91 0.62 5.52
N ARG A 41 -4.23 -0.60 5.11
CA ARG A 41 -5.49 -1.26 5.50
C ARG A 41 -5.61 -1.39 7.01
N LEU A 42 -4.50 -1.66 7.70
CA LEU A 42 -4.54 -1.88 9.15
C LEU A 42 -4.62 -0.56 9.93
N CYS A 43 -3.71 0.38 9.69
CA CYS A 43 -3.57 1.56 10.55
C CYS A 43 -4.02 2.89 9.92
N GLY A 44 -4.30 2.91 8.62
CA GLY A 44 -4.80 4.11 7.93
C GLY A 44 -3.73 5.13 7.52
N LEU A 45 -2.44 4.82 7.70
CA LEU A 45 -1.37 5.75 7.30
C LEU A 45 -1.43 6.00 5.79
N PRO A 46 -1.37 7.27 5.31
CA PRO A 46 -1.29 7.52 3.86
C PRO A 46 -0.01 6.93 3.29
N LEU A 47 -0.13 6.13 2.22
CA LEU A 47 0.99 5.40 1.64
C LEU A 47 1.32 5.86 0.21
N PHE A 48 0.31 6.03 -0.64
CA PHE A 48 0.51 6.39 -2.04
C PHE A 48 -0.60 7.31 -2.53
N ARG A 49 -0.25 8.27 -3.41
CA ARG A 49 -1.23 9.12 -4.08
C ARG A 49 -1.66 8.49 -5.40
N SER A 50 -2.90 8.70 -5.79
CA SER A 50 -3.41 8.26 -7.09
C SER A 50 -2.58 8.83 -8.25
N SER A 51 -2.02 10.03 -8.09
CA SER A 51 -1.18 10.66 -9.11
C SER A 51 0.13 9.91 -9.37
N ALA A 52 0.56 9.05 -8.46
CA ALA A 52 1.76 8.22 -8.62
C ALA A 52 1.45 6.81 -9.14
N LYS A 53 0.17 6.46 -9.30
CA LYS A 53 -0.25 5.15 -9.79
C LYS A 53 -0.07 5.04 -11.30
N PHE A 54 0.43 3.90 -11.76
CA PHE A 54 0.57 3.63 -13.20
C PHE A 54 0.24 2.17 -13.51
N ASP A 55 -0.08 1.90 -14.77
CA ASP A 55 -0.34 0.53 -15.24
C ASP A 55 0.98 -0.16 -15.58
N SER A 56 1.40 -1.09 -14.74
CA SER A 56 2.64 -1.83 -14.93
C SER A 56 2.47 -3.12 -15.73
N GLY A 57 1.23 -3.56 -15.97
CA GLY A 57 0.94 -4.82 -16.63
C GLY A 57 1.22 -6.05 -15.77
N THR A 58 1.58 -5.88 -14.47
CA THR A 58 1.94 -6.99 -13.59
C THR A 58 0.74 -7.68 -12.94
N GLY A 59 -0.42 -7.03 -12.92
CA GLY A 59 -1.61 -7.56 -12.24
C GLY A 59 -1.74 -7.11 -10.80
N TRP A 60 -0.89 -6.21 -10.33
CA TRP A 60 -0.97 -5.59 -9.00
C TRP A 60 -0.91 -4.06 -9.13
N PRO A 61 -1.57 -3.30 -8.23
CA PRO A 61 -1.45 -1.84 -8.22
C PRO A 61 0.01 -1.42 -8.12
N SER A 62 0.41 -0.47 -8.94
CA SER A 62 1.81 -0.04 -9.02
C SER A 62 1.91 1.49 -8.93
N PHE A 63 2.94 1.96 -8.21
CA PHE A 63 3.18 3.38 -7.96
C PHE A 63 4.66 3.67 -8.13
N PHE A 64 4.99 4.87 -8.63
CA PHE A 64 6.41 5.20 -8.85
C PHE A 64 7.06 5.92 -7.66
N ARG A 65 6.27 6.35 -6.66
CA ARG A 65 6.81 6.91 -5.41
C ARG A 65 5.78 6.77 -4.27
N PRO A 66 6.24 6.73 -2.99
CA PRO A 66 5.33 6.77 -1.85
C PRO A 66 4.76 8.18 -1.62
N TYR A 67 3.70 8.26 -0.81
CA TYR A 67 3.10 9.53 -0.36
C TYR A 67 4.15 10.39 0.36
N ASP A 68 4.93 9.77 1.22
CA ASP A 68 6.04 10.35 1.94
C ASP A 68 7.05 9.21 2.18
N ASP A 69 8.32 9.44 1.91
CA ASP A 69 9.36 8.41 2.05
C ASP A 69 9.44 7.83 3.47
N THR A 70 9.02 8.60 4.48
CA THR A 70 9.02 8.13 5.87
C THR A 70 7.81 7.26 6.22
N HIS A 71 6.80 7.18 5.34
CA HIS A 71 5.59 6.39 5.59
C HIS A 71 5.75 4.92 5.24
N VAL A 72 6.78 4.55 4.50
CA VAL A 72 7.09 3.17 4.17
C VAL A 72 8.51 2.83 4.58
N LYS A 73 8.75 1.56 4.93
CA LYS A 73 10.08 1.02 5.19
C LYS A 73 10.37 -0.07 4.17
N THR A 74 11.64 -0.22 3.82
CA THR A 74 12.07 -1.29 2.91
C THR A 74 12.92 -2.29 3.68
N ILE A 75 12.70 -3.58 3.39
CA ILE A 75 13.38 -4.69 4.04
C ILE A 75 13.86 -5.65 2.96
N ARG A 76 15.10 -6.12 3.06
CA ARG A 76 15.60 -7.13 2.15
C ARG A 76 14.84 -8.44 2.36
N ASP A 77 14.24 -8.95 1.28
CA ASP A 77 13.48 -10.19 1.28
C ASP A 77 14.23 -11.24 0.46
N THR A 78 14.65 -12.31 1.11
CA THR A 78 15.39 -13.41 0.46
C THR A 78 14.55 -14.68 0.34
N SER A 79 13.23 -14.59 0.57
CA SER A 79 12.35 -15.75 0.48
C SER A 79 12.27 -16.30 -0.96
N TYR A 80 11.90 -17.57 -1.09
CA TYR A 80 11.75 -18.28 -2.36
C TYR A 80 13.01 -18.27 -3.25
N GLY A 81 14.20 -18.16 -2.66
CA GLY A 81 15.46 -18.13 -3.39
C GLY A 81 15.68 -16.86 -4.20
N MET A 82 14.87 -15.83 -4.03
CA MET A 82 14.98 -14.55 -4.72
C MET A 82 15.49 -13.48 -3.77
N ILE A 83 16.13 -12.44 -4.33
CA ILE A 83 16.49 -11.24 -3.57
C ILE A 83 15.58 -10.12 -4.04
N ARG A 84 14.70 -9.66 -3.15
CA ARG A 84 13.75 -8.59 -3.45
C ARG A 84 13.78 -7.56 -2.32
N THR A 85 13.18 -6.39 -2.56
CA THR A 85 13.01 -5.37 -1.53
C THR A 85 11.54 -5.33 -1.14
N GLU A 86 11.24 -5.76 0.08
CA GLU A 86 9.89 -5.74 0.63
C GLU A 86 9.54 -4.33 1.11
N ILE A 87 8.27 -3.94 0.96
CA ILE A 87 7.73 -2.68 1.48
C ILE A 87 6.79 -3.00 2.64
N VAL A 88 7.02 -2.34 3.78
CA VAL A 88 6.13 -2.45 4.94
C VAL A 88 5.70 -1.05 5.39
N CYS A 89 4.53 -0.99 6.05
CA CYS A 89 4.03 0.25 6.62
C CYS A 89 4.97 0.72 7.74
N ALA A 90 5.41 1.98 7.68
CA ALA A 90 6.34 2.51 8.67
C ALA A 90 5.72 2.61 10.07
N ARG A 91 4.39 2.68 10.17
CA ARG A 91 3.69 2.83 11.45
C ARG A 91 3.34 1.52 12.12
N CYS A 92 2.89 0.52 11.36
CA CYS A 92 2.39 -0.74 11.95
C CYS A 92 3.11 -2.00 11.47
N ASP A 93 4.12 -1.87 10.59
CA ASP A 93 4.92 -2.97 10.04
C ASP A 93 4.13 -3.98 9.19
N SER A 94 2.91 -3.65 8.78
CA SER A 94 2.15 -4.54 7.89
C SER A 94 2.83 -4.68 6.54
N HIS A 95 2.83 -5.92 6.01
CA HIS A 95 3.38 -6.19 4.68
C HIS A 95 2.50 -5.54 3.60
N LEU A 96 3.10 -4.76 2.71
CA LEU A 96 2.39 -4.04 1.66
C LEU A 96 2.68 -4.62 0.27
N GLY A 97 3.91 -4.97 -0.01
CA GLY A 97 4.33 -5.47 -1.30
C GLY A 97 5.85 -5.42 -1.45
N HIS A 98 6.30 -5.13 -2.67
CA HIS A 98 7.73 -5.05 -3.00
C HIS A 98 8.00 -3.88 -3.93
N VAL A 99 9.24 -3.37 -3.92
CA VAL A 99 9.67 -2.33 -4.85
C VAL A 99 10.78 -2.88 -5.75
N PHE A 100 10.73 -2.53 -7.04
CA PHE A 100 11.66 -2.97 -8.07
C PHE A 100 12.24 -1.76 -8.80
N PRO A 101 13.47 -1.84 -9.34
CA PRO A 101 14.13 -0.71 -10.00
C PRO A 101 13.74 -0.52 -11.47
N ASP A 102 12.67 -1.13 -11.93
CA ASP A 102 12.21 -1.12 -13.32
C ASP A 102 10.94 -0.28 -13.51
N GLY A 103 10.82 0.81 -12.78
CA GLY A 103 9.68 1.73 -12.85
C GLY A 103 9.91 2.90 -13.79
N PRO A 104 8.86 3.75 -13.96
CA PRO A 104 8.94 4.92 -14.84
C PRO A 104 9.68 6.08 -14.17
N PRO A 105 10.11 7.10 -14.97
CA PRO A 105 10.59 8.35 -14.38
C PRO A 105 9.46 9.00 -13.56
N PRO A 106 9.77 9.85 -12.57
CA PRO A 106 11.10 10.39 -12.24
C PRO A 106 11.96 9.49 -11.34
N THR A 107 11.36 8.52 -10.63
CA THR A 107 12.12 7.74 -9.64
C THR A 107 12.83 6.52 -10.23
N GLY A 108 12.28 5.93 -11.30
CA GLY A 108 12.74 4.65 -11.80
C GLY A 108 12.30 3.47 -10.96
N ASP A 109 11.48 3.69 -9.92
CA ASP A 109 11.02 2.65 -9.01
C ASP A 109 9.61 2.19 -9.36
N ARG A 110 9.37 0.89 -9.20
CA ARG A 110 8.03 0.31 -9.30
C ARG A 110 7.66 -0.30 -7.96
N HIS A 111 6.83 0.43 -7.20
CA HIS A 111 6.26 -0.04 -5.95
C HIS A 111 5.02 -0.88 -6.28
N CYS A 112 5.11 -2.19 -6.10
CA CYS A 112 4.07 -3.15 -6.46
C CYS A 112 3.36 -3.61 -5.19
N LEU A 113 2.08 -3.28 -5.05
CA LEU A 113 1.34 -3.43 -3.80
C LEU A 113 0.23 -4.45 -3.91
N ASN A 114 -0.10 -5.09 -2.79
CA ASN A 114 -1.29 -5.92 -2.68
C ASN A 114 -2.51 -5.03 -2.38
N SER A 115 -3.58 -5.14 -3.17
CA SER A 115 -4.80 -4.34 -2.93
C SER A 115 -5.37 -4.60 -1.54
N VAL A 116 -5.28 -5.84 -1.02
CA VAL A 116 -5.80 -6.18 0.31
C VAL A 116 -5.02 -5.48 1.43
N SER A 117 -3.80 -5.00 1.15
CA SER A 117 -3.00 -4.22 2.10
C SER A 117 -3.38 -2.75 2.13
N LEU A 118 -4.26 -2.31 1.23
CA LEU A 118 -4.57 -0.91 1.02
C LEU A 118 -6.04 -0.60 1.32
N GLY A 119 -6.29 0.60 1.82
CA GLY A 119 -7.56 1.28 1.76
C GLY A 119 -7.46 2.41 0.76
N PHE A 120 -8.58 3.03 0.40
CA PHE A 120 -8.59 4.17 -0.50
C PHE A 120 -9.47 5.27 0.09
N THR A 121 -8.93 6.50 0.14
CA THR A 121 -9.66 7.69 0.57
C THR A 121 -9.76 8.62 -0.63
N GLU A 122 -10.98 8.84 -1.11
CA GLU A 122 -11.22 9.71 -2.26
C GLU A 122 -10.87 11.15 -1.91
N HIS A 123 -10.43 11.91 -2.89
CA HIS A 123 -10.01 13.29 -2.74
C HIS A 123 -11.12 14.13 -2.10
N GLY A 124 -10.79 14.90 -1.05
CA GLY A 124 -11.74 15.69 -0.29
C GLY A 124 -12.37 14.98 0.91
N ALA A 125 -12.24 13.65 1.01
CA ALA A 125 -12.73 12.88 2.15
C ALA A 125 -11.71 12.88 3.28
N ARG A 126 -12.17 12.54 4.50
CA ARG A 126 -11.26 12.39 5.64
C ARG A 126 -10.43 11.13 5.52
N LEU A 127 -9.16 11.23 5.92
CA LEU A 127 -8.31 10.06 6.08
C LEU A 127 -8.86 9.15 7.19
N PRO A 128 -8.62 7.83 7.10
CA PRO A 128 -9.03 6.91 8.16
C PRO A 128 -8.37 7.26 9.50
N ASP A 129 -9.15 7.14 10.56
CA ASP A 129 -8.66 7.38 11.92
C ASP A 129 -9.12 6.23 12.82
N PRO A 130 -8.59 5.00 12.61
CA PRO A 130 -9.09 3.81 13.29
C PRO A 130 -8.87 3.83 14.80
N LEU A 131 -7.95 4.67 15.29
CA LEU A 131 -7.68 4.82 16.73
C LEU A 131 -8.15 6.17 17.25
N GLN A 132 -8.94 6.94 16.48
CA GLN A 132 -9.51 8.22 16.83
C GLN A 132 -8.47 9.26 17.29
N ARG A 133 -7.41 9.42 16.49
CA ARG A 133 -6.29 10.33 16.78
C ARG A 133 -6.45 11.71 16.13
N GLY A 134 -7.60 12.00 15.52
CA GLY A 134 -7.86 13.29 14.90
C GLY A 134 -7.33 13.41 13.46
N ALA A 135 -7.78 12.52 12.57
CA ALA A 135 -7.42 12.60 11.15
C ALA A 135 -7.99 13.86 10.49
N GLU A 136 -7.24 14.43 9.57
CA GLU A 136 -7.65 15.60 8.80
C GLU A 136 -8.22 15.20 7.44
N ALA A 137 -9.00 16.09 6.83
CA ALA A 137 -9.50 15.87 5.47
C ALA A 137 -8.33 16.02 4.48
N LEU A 138 -8.38 15.26 3.37
CA LEU A 138 -7.40 15.40 2.31
C LEU A 138 -7.52 16.76 1.64
N PRO A 139 -6.39 17.43 1.32
CA PRO A 139 -6.45 18.69 0.58
C PRO A 139 -6.99 18.48 -0.84
N ALA A 140 -7.57 19.52 -1.40
CA ALA A 140 -7.96 19.52 -2.79
C ALA A 140 -6.70 19.40 -3.67
N ALA A 141 -6.81 18.67 -4.79
CA ALA A 141 -5.70 18.42 -5.69
C ALA A 141 -5.13 19.72 -6.29
#